data_bde52b733c717939584a3b3dcce5bccc
#
_entry.id   bde52b733c717939584a3b3dcce5bccc
#
_cell.length_a   1.000
_cell.length_b   1.000
_cell.length_c   1.000
_cell.angle_alpha   90.00
_cell.angle_beta   90.00
_cell.angle_gamma   90.00
#
_symmetry.space_group_name_H-M   'P 1'
#
loop_
_entity.id
_entity.type
_entity.pdbx_description
1 polymer ?
#
loop_
_entity_poly.entity_id
_entity_poly.type
_entity_poly.pdbx_seq_one_letter_code
_entity_poly.pdbx_strand_id
1 'polypeptide(L)'
;MLLLCLLLPVLCSAQLYSPADRREEPPPNDRTEVSTQGNIRVTTAVASADETEEIFGSKLYRRNIQPVWVQIENLGEEPLYFLPRGVDRAYFTPIETAYRLQNRLPLLDLNSAVNRDVYSSTMGLVIEGGSTRSGYIFTRVDQGTKSFNIDVIGHNERFMMPFFVPVPGLQIDHYEVDWHALYPESEMRDVSLEALRTELGAMPCCVTDKKGENNGDPLNIVVIGDLQDTYYSFMRSGWDETETIYSGSLWATAKSALSGSEYRYSPVSALYVFGRAQDVAFQKARTSIHERNHLRLWMTPLRYGGEPVWIGQISRDIGVRFTRKTITTHKIDPDVDETREYLVEDLAYAQSLGGFGYVSGVGPADFDNPRGNLTGDPYFTDGRRVVLFLSGEPADIGEIGLIDFAGAQ
;
A
#
# COMPACT_ATOMS: atom_id res chain seq x y z
N MET A 1 -32.88 53.80 27.39
CA MET A 1 -31.91 53.73 26.31
C MET A 1 -31.87 52.28 25.84
N LEU A 2 -32.68 51.98 24.83
CA LEU A 2 -32.86 50.61 24.30
C LEU A 2 -31.76 50.33 23.27
N LEU A 3 -30.95 49.30 23.49
CA LEU A 3 -29.93 48.86 22.54
C LEU A 3 -30.59 47.88 21.57
N LEU A 4 -30.83 48.32 20.36
CA LEU A 4 -31.37 47.51 19.25
C LEU A 4 -30.23 46.71 18.62
N CYS A 5 -30.06 45.44 18.96
CA CYS A 5 -29.12 44.53 18.27
C CYS A 5 -29.73 44.17 16.88
N LEU A 6 -29.14 44.78 15.84
CA LEU A 6 -29.34 44.38 14.45
C LEU A 6 -28.70 42.99 14.21
N LEU A 7 -29.50 41.93 14.22
CA LEU A 7 -29.14 40.62 13.66
C LEU A 7 -29.16 40.73 12.12
N LEU A 8 -28.01 40.91 11.53
CA LEU A 8 -27.83 40.69 10.09
C LEU A 8 -27.91 39.19 9.83
N PRO A 9 -28.83 38.71 8.96
CA PRO A 9 -28.81 37.33 8.53
C PRO A 9 -27.52 37.13 7.70
N VAL A 10 -26.58 36.34 8.21
CA VAL A 10 -25.53 35.77 7.39
C VAL A 10 -26.25 34.82 6.44
N LEU A 11 -26.47 35.27 5.22
CA LEU A 11 -26.85 34.42 4.08
C LEU A 11 -25.67 33.46 3.84
N CYS A 12 -25.70 32.34 4.55
CA CYS A 12 -24.91 31.19 4.19
C CYS A 12 -25.50 30.72 2.84
N SER A 13 -24.84 31.08 1.74
CA SER A 13 -25.14 30.50 0.44
C SER A 13 -24.86 29.01 0.55
N ALA A 14 -25.89 28.24 0.87
CA ALA A 14 -25.87 26.81 0.70
C ALA A 14 -25.62 26.58 -0.79
N GLN A 15 -24.44 26.09 -1.11
CA GLN A 15 -24.10 25.68 -2.46
C GLN A 15 -25.10 24.57 -2.81
N LEU A 16 -26.07 24.89 -3.66
CA LEU A 16 -27.05 23.93 -4.13
C LEU A 16 -26.26 22.78 -4.82
N TYR A 17 -26.46 21.57 -4.31
CA TYR A 17 -25.90 20.39 -4.91
C TYR A 17 -26.42 20.27 -6.35
N SER A 18 -25.51 20.32 -7.30
CA SER A 18 -25.78 20.17 -8.73
C SER A 18 -25.00 18.99 -9.27
N PRO A 19 -25.66 17.83 -9.48
CA PRO A 19 -24.99 16.67 -10.05
C PRO A 19 -24.59 16.91 -11.51
N ALA A 20 -23.44 16.37 -11.91
CA ALA A 20 -23.06 16.31 -13.32
C ALA A 20 -23.87 15.26 -14.07
N ASP A 21 -24.20 15.54 -15.34
CA ASP A 21 -24.98 14.63 -16.19
C ASP A 21 -24.22 13.36 -16.69
N ARG A 22 -22.92 13.23 -16.32
CA ARG A 22 -22.01 12.22 -16.91
C ARG A 22 -21.40 11.25 -15.89
N ARG A 23 -22.20 10.55 -15.11
CA ARG A 23 -21.67 9.66 -14.06
C ARG A 23 -21.45 8.22 -14.50
N GLU A 24 -22.01 7.82 -15.62
CA GLU A 24 -21.81 6.49 -16.20
C GLU A 24 -20.48 6.40 -16.98
N GLU A 25 -19.90 7.54 -17.36
CA GLU A 25 -18.62 7.59 -18.06
C GLU A 25 -17.45 7.60 -17.08
N PRO A 26 -16.28 7.01 -17.45
CA PRO A 26 -15.09 7.12 -16.65
C PRO A 26 -14.68 8.60 -16.49
N PRO A 27 -14.00 8.96 -15.39
CA PRO A 27 -13.39 10.26 -15.28
C PRO A 27 -12.52 10.52 -16.52
N PRO A 28 -12.58 11.73 -17.12
CA PRO A 28 -11.79 12.05 -18.31
C PRO A 28 -10.32 12.18 -17.92
N ASN A 29 -9.57 11.10 -17.94
CA ASN A 29 -8.16 11.12 -17.61
C ASN A 29 -7.38 10.06 -18.39
N ASP A 30 -6.08 10.24 -18.43
CA ASP A 30 -5.06 9.36 -18.97
C ASP A 30 -4.69 8.20 -18.03
N ARG A 31 -5.39 8.05 -16.91
CA ARG A 31 -5.13 7.09 -15.82
C ARG A 31 -6.17 5.96 -15.77
N THR A 32 -6.77 5.66 -16.90
CA THR A 32 -7.67 4.51 -17.05
C THR A 32 -6.87 3.24 -17.23
N GLU A 33 -7.05 2.28 -16.33
CA GLU A 33 -6.42 0.98 -16.39
C GLU A 33 -7.41 -0.09 -16.85
N VAL A 34 -6.95 -1.04 -17.64
CA VAL A 34 -7.77 -2.14 -18.20
C VAL A 34 -7.08 -3.47 -17.95
N SER A 35 -7.81 -4.44 -17.42
CA SER A 35 -7.36 -5.81 -17.26
C SER A 35 -8.40 -6.79 -17.80
N THR A 36 -7.96 -7.92 -18.35
CA THR A 36 -8.83 -8.98 -18.86
C THR A 36 -8.35 -10.32 -18.33
N GLN A 37 -9.25 -11.06 -17.67
CA GLN A 37 -8.98 -12.39 -17.17
C GLN A 37 -10.15 -13.32 -17.56
N GLY A 38 -9.86 -14.34 -18.35
CA GLY A 38 -10.89 -15.24 -18.88
C GLY A 38 -11.98 -14.50 -19.67
N ASN A 39 -13.21 -14.60 -19.20
CA ASN A 39 -14.40 -13.97 -19.77
C ASN A 39 -14.82 -12.65 -19.10
N ILE A 40 -13.93 -12.05 -18.34
CA ILE A 40 -14.18 -10.76 -17.67
C ILE A 40 -13.18 -9.73 -18.18
N ARG A 41 -13.69 -8.54 -18.49
CA ARG A 41 -12.89 -7.36 -18.75
C ARG A 41 -13.26 -6.28 -17.75
N VAL A 42 -12.26 -5.74 -17.08
CA VAL A 42 -12.41 -4.67 -16.09
C VAL A 42 -11.69 -3.43 -16.58
N THR A 43 -12.39 -2.31 -16.49
CA THR A 43 -11.83 -0.98 -16.71
C THR A 43 -12.00 -0.17 -15.43
N THR A 44 -10.98 0.51 -14.97
CA THR A 44 -11.02 1.31 -13.75
C THR A 44 -10.30 2.64 -13.89
N ALA A 45 -10.72 3.62 -13.11
CA ALA A 45 -10.09 4.93 -13.04
C ALA A 45 -10.28 5.52 -11.63
N VAL A 46 -9.30 6.29 -11.18
CA VAL A 46 -9.38 7.02 -9.91
C VAL A 46 -9.49 8.52 -10.20
N ALA A 47 -10.62 9.10 -9.81
CA ALA A 47 -10.84 10.54 -9.99
C ALA A 47 -9.93 11.35 -9.05
N SER A 48 -9.29 12.39 -9.57
CA SER A 48 -8.56 13.39 -8.79
C SER A 48 -9.51 14.23 -7.91
N ALA A 49 -8.95 15.07 -7.04
CA ALA A 49 -9.76 15.94 -6.19
C ALA A 49 -10.65 16.90 -7.00
N ASP A 50 -10.10 17.47 -8.08
CA ASP A 50 -10.80 18.43 -8.94
C ASP A 50 -11.85 17.74 -9.81
N GLU A 51 -11.51 16.61 -10.46
CA GLU A 51 -12.46 15.77 -11.20
C GLU A 51 -13.60 15.29 -10.30
N THR A 52 -13.30 14.92 -9.06
CA THR A 52 -14.31 14.51 -8.07
C THR A 52 -15.27 15.67 -7.74
N GLU A 53 -14.76 16.90 -7.63
CA GLU A 53 -15.60 18.08 -7.42
C GLU A 53 -16.49 18.36 -8.64
N GLU A 54 -15.98 18.17 -9.85
CA GLU A 54 -16.75 18.30 -11.09
C GLU A 54 -17.86 17.25 -11.20
N ILE A 55 -17.54 15.97 -10.91
CA ILE A 55 -18.46 14.85 -11.03
C ILE A 55 -19.57 14.91 -9.97
N PHE A 56 -19.22 15.17 -8.72
CA PHE A 56 -20.14 15.07 -7.58
C PHE A 56 -20.62 16.45 -7.08
N GLY A 57 -20.14 17.55 -7.64
CA GLY A 57 -20.47 18.91 -7.17
C GLY A 57 -20.02 19.17 -5.72
N SER A 58 -19.07 18.40 -5.21
CA SER A 58 -18.66 18.42 -3.81
C SER A 58 -17.22 17.95 -3.59
N LYS A 59 -16.55 18.56 -2.58
CA LYS A 59 -15.17 18.27 -2.22
C LYS A 59 -15.05 16.99 -1.39
N LEU A 60 -15.28 15.81 -1.99
CA LEU A 60 -15.21 14.51 -1.32
C LEU A 60 -13.85 14.25 -0.67
N TYR A 61 -12.76 14.62 -1.31
CA TYR A 61 -11.41 14.47 -0.76
C TYR A 61 -11.22 15.18 0.58
N ARG A 62 -11.89 16.33 0.81
CA ARG A 62 -11.87 16.99 2.14
C ARG A 62 -12.61 16.20 3.22
N ARG A 63 -13.40 15.21 2.82
CA ARG A 63 -14.12 14.29 3.71
C ARG A 63 -13.44 12.93 3.80
N ASN A 64 -12.20 12.82 3.29
CA ASN A 64 -11.45 11.59 3.19
C ASN A 64 -12.16 10.52 2.35
N ILE A 65 -12.83 10.93 1.26
CA ILE A 65 -13.51 10.04 0.33
C ILE A 65 -12.92 10.23 -1.07
N GLN A 66 -12.49 9.14 -1.67
CA GLN A 66 -11.93 9.05 -3.03
C GLN A 66 -12.79 8.08 -3.85
N PRO A 67 -13.50 8.55 -4.88
CA PRO A 67 -14.24 7.67 -5.77
C PRO A 67 -13.30 6.90 -6.69
N VAL A 68 -13.50 5.60 -6.77
CA VAL A 68 -12.89 4.70 -7.76
C VAL A 68 -14.00 4.30 -8.72
N TRP A 69 -13.86 4.66 -9.98
CA TRP A 69 -14.78 4.22 -11.02
C TRP A 69 -14.39 2.83 -11.51
N VAL A 70 -15.38 1.96 -11.64
CA VAL A 70 -15.20 0.57 -12.04
C VAL A 70 -16.22 0.23 -13.10
N GLN A 71 -15.79 -0.38 -14.19
CA GLN A 71 -16.65 -1.02 -15.17
C GLN A 71 -16.25 -2.49 -15.32
N ILE A 72 -17.23 -3.37 -15.25
CA ILE A 72 -17.04 -4.80 -15.44
C ILE A 72 -17.90 -5.26 -16.61
N GLU A 73 -17.24 -5.80 -17.62
CA GLU A 73 -17.85 -6.46 -18.77
C GLU A 73 -17.82 -7.95 -18.51
N ASN A 74 -18.99 -8.56 -18.36
CA ASN A 74 -19.14 -10.01 -18.25
C ASN A 74 -19.39 -10.57 -19.66
N LEU A 75 -18.39 -11.16 -20.27
CA LEU A 75 -18.45 -11.76 -21.59
C LEU A 75 -18.97 -13.21 -21.57
N GLY A 76 -19.16 -13.77 -20.35
CA GLY A 76 -19.74 -15.10 -20.14
C GLY A 76 -21.26 -15.08 -20.10
N GLU A 77 -21.87 -16.26 -19.95
CA GLU A 77 -23.32 -16.42 -19.91
C GLU A 77 -23.91 -16.37 -18.50
N GLU A 78 -23.11 -16.73 -17.51
CA GLU A 78 -23.52 -16.80 -16.09
C GLU A 78 -23.33 -15.47 -15.36
N PRO A 79 -24.17 -15.15 -14.38
CA PRO A 79 -24.01 -13.94 -13.60
C PRO A 79 -22.77 -14.00 -12.71
N LEU A 80 -22.14 -12.83 -12.52
CA LEU A 80 -20.98 -12.63 -11.68
C LEU A 80 -21.33 -11.73 -10.49
N TYR A 81 -20.64 -11.93 -9.38
CA TYR A 81 -20.79 -11.15 -8.15
C TYR A 81 -19.51 -10.39 -7.83
N PHE A 82 -19.56 -9.07 -7.87
CA PHE A 82 -18.47 -8.17 -7.54
C PHE A 82 -18.34 -7.96 -6.03
N LEU A 83 -17.10 -7.95 -5.52
CA LEU A 83 -16.77 -7.74 -4.11
C LEU A 83 -16.10 -6.39 -3.88
N PRO A 84 -16.83 -5.33 -3.50
CA PRO A 84 -16.28 -3.99 -3.32
C PRO A 84 -15.16 -3.91 -2.26
N ARG A 85 -15.11 -4.86 -1.34
CA ARG A 85 -14.10 -4.92 -0.29
C ARG A 85 -12.68 -5.13 -0.83
N GLY A 86 -12.55 -5.70 -2.03
CA GLY A 86 -11.27 -5.79 -2.74
C GLY A 86 -10.71 -4.41 -3.10
N VAL A 87 -11.60 -3.45 -3.39
CA VAL A 87 -11.21 -2.07 -3.71
C VAL A 87 -10.75 -1.31 -2.47
N ASP A 88 -11.50 -1.42 -1.37
CA ASP A 88 -11.11 -0.87 -0.07
C ASP A 88 -11.82 -1.66 1.04
N ARG A 89 -11.05 -2.19 2.01
CA ARG A 89 -11.60 -2.96 3.13
C ARG A 89 -12.61 -2.18 3.98
N ALA A 90 -12.52 -0.85 3.96
CA ALA A 90 -13.35 0.07 4.71
C ALA A 90 -14.00 1.11 3.78
N TYR A 91 -14.46 0.68 2.59
CA TYR A 91 -15.20 1.52 1.67
C TYR A 91 -16.44 2.12 2.33
N PHE A 92 -16.82 3.30 1.87
CA PHE A 92 -18.03 3.98 2.33
C PHE A 92 -19.23 3.49 1.53
N THR A 93 -20.32 3.17 2.21
CA THR A 93 -21.57 2.88 1.51
C THR A 93 -22.12 4.15 0.83
N PRO A 94 -22.98 4.01 -0.21
CA PRO A 94 -23.53 5.18 -0.89
C PRO A 94 -24.22 6.16 0.05
N ILE A 95 -25.02 5.64 0.97
CA ILE A 95 -25.77 6.48 1.94
C ILE A 95 -24.84 7.09 2.99
N GLU A 96 -23.81 6.38 3.42
CA GLU A 96 -22.77 6.95 4.29
C GLU A 96 -22.02 8.10 3.59
N THR A 97 -21.68 7.93 2.31
CA THR A 97 -21.05 8.97 1.49
C THR A 97 -21.97 10.18 1.38
N ALA A 98 -23.22 9.98 1.01
CA ALA A 98 -24.24 11.05 0.93
C ALA A 98 -24.42 11.77 2.26
N TYR A 99 -24.46 11.03 3.38
CA TYR A 99 -24.54 11.61 4.72
C TYR A 99 -23.34 12.49 5.05
N ARG A 100 -22.14 12.07 4.68
CA ARG A 100 -20.91 12.86 4.86
C ARG A 100 -20.88 14.11 3.99
N LEU A 101 -21.60 14.14 2.87
CA LEU A 101 -21.74 15.30 1.99
C LEU A 101 -22.74 16.32 2.55
N GLN A 102 -23.74 15.89 3.29
CA GLN A 102 -24.75 16.77 3.88
C GLN A 102 -24.14 17.62 5.00
N ASN A 103 -24.38 18.92 4.95
CA ASN A 103 -23.95 19.83 6.02
C ASN A 103 -24.78 19.59 7.28
N ARG A 104 -24.16 19.11 8.33
CA ARG A 104 -24.45 19.11 9.80
C ARG A 104 -25.91 19.23 10.33
N LEU A 105 -26.96 19.28 9.51
CA LEU A 105 -28.32 19.18 9.98
C LEU A 105 -28.80 17.73 9.83
N PRO A 106 -29.22 17.08 10.91
CA PRO A 106 -29.35 15.63 10.97
C PRO A 106 -30.68 15.10 10.43
N LEU A 107 -31.10 15.55 9.27
CA LEU A 107 -32.27 14.96 8.62
C LEU A 107 -31.77 14.00 7.53
N LEU A 108 -31.66 12.71 7.87
CA LEU A 108 -31.47 11.65 6.91
C LEU A 108 -32.76 11.47 6.08
N ASP A 109 -33.01 12.38 5.16
CA ASP A 109 -34.05 12.20 4.18
C ASP A 109 -33.54 11.31 3.04
N LEU A 110 -33.93 10.03 3.06
CA LEU A 110 -33.56 9.06 2.03
C LEU A 110 -34.03 9.45 0.63
N ASN A 111 -35.04 10.33 0.55
CA ASN A 111 -35.55 10.84 -0.71
C ASN A 111 -34.85 12.11 -1.18
N SER A 112 -33.84 12.60 -0.46
CA SER A 112 -33.08 13.77 -0.91
C SER A 112 -32.39 13.51 -2.27
N ALA A 113 -32.23 14.56 -3.05
CA ALA A 113 -31.56 14.47 -4.35
C ALA A 113 -30.14 13.91 -4.21
N VAL A 114 -29.40 14.32 -3.16
CA VAL A 114 -28.03 13.85 -2.86
C VAL A 114 -28.00 12.34 -2.62
N ASN A 115 -28.92 11.82 -1.79
CA ASN A 115 -28.97 10.40 -1.47
C ASN A 115 -29.25 9.57 -2.72
N ARG A 116 -30.25 9.94 -3.51
CA ARG A 116 -30.59 9.24 -4.75
C ARG A 116 -29.44 9.26 -5.75
N ASP A 117 -28.81 10.39 -5.88
CA ASP A 117 -27.78 10.62 -6.84
C ASP A 117 -26.50 9.80 -6.51
N VAL A 118 -25.99 9.88 -5.28
CA VAL A 118 -24.86 9.07 -4.84
C VAL A 118 -25.18 7.56 -4.93
N TYR A 119 -26.44 7.17 -4.57
CA TYR A 119 -26.85 5.77 -4.65
C TYR A 119 -26.89 5.26 -6.10
N SER A 120 -27.43 6.05 -7.04
CA SER A 120 -27.53 5.66 -8.45
C SER A 120 -26.17 5.63 -9.17
N SER A 121 -25.19 6.40 -8.68
CA SER A 121 -23.83 6.39 -9.23
C SER A 121 -22.96 5.24 -8.76
N THR A 122 -23.46 4.42 -7.83
CA THR A 122 -22.65 3.34 -7.22
C THR A 122 -22.65 2.09 -8.09
N MET A 123 -21.49 1.43 -8.15
CA MET A 123 -21.32 0.15 -8.83
C MET A 123 -22.26 -0.91 -8.25
N GLY A 124 -23.04 -1.56 -9.10
CA GLY A 124 -23.89 -2.69 -8.73
C GLY A 124 -23.06 -3.94 -8.45
N LEU A 125 -23.57 -4.80 -7.54
CA LEU A 125 -22.84 -6.00 -7.13
C LEU A 125 -23.01 -7.17 -8.09
N VAL A 126 -24.10 -7.25 -8.83
CA VAL A 126 -24.40 -8.34 -9.77
C VAL A 126 -24.23 -7.86 -11.19
N ILE A 127 -23.45 -8.60 -11.98
CA ILE A 127 -23.19 -8.36 -13.39
C ILE A 127 -23.76 -9.57 -14.16
N GLU A 128 -24.90 -9.37 -14.81
CA GLU A 128 -25.56 -10.42 -15.58
C GLU A 128 -24.67 -10.90 -16.74
N GLY A 129 -24.89 -12.14 -17.19
CA GLY A 129 -24.18 -12.68 -18.34
C GLY A 129 -24.38 -11.85 -19.60
N GLY A 130 -23.34 -11.64 -20.40
CA GLY A 130 -23.35 -10.81 -21.60
C GLY A 130 -23.62 -9.32 -21.35
N SER A 131 -23.48 -8.84 -20.10
CA SER A 131 -23.75 -7.45 -19.74
C SER A 131 -22.54 -6.69 -19.26
N THR A 132 -22.67 -5.37 -19.27
CA THR A 132 -21.68 -4.44 -18.71
C THR A 132 -22.31 -3.64 -17.58
N ARG A 133 -21.60 -3.51 -16.48
CA ARG A 133 -21.97 -2.63 -15.35
C ARG A 133 -20.85 -1.67 -15.03
N SER A 134 -21.19 -0.42 -14.77
CA SER A 134 -20.25 0.60 -14.32
C SER A 134 -20.80 1.40 -13.14
N GLY A 135 -19.90 2.02 -12.39
CA GLY A 135 -20.25 2.88 -11.27
C GLY A 135 -19.05 3.13 -10.34
N TYR A 136 -19.30 3.89 -9.29
CA TYR A 136 -18.28 4.28 -8.34
C TYR A 136 -18.30 3.43 -7.07
N ILE A 137 -17.11 3.15 -6.55
CA ILE A 137 -16.88 2.69 -5.18
C ILE A 137 -16.24 3.84 -4.42
N PHE A 138 -16.82 4.22 -3.28
CA PHE A 138 -16.33 5.32 -2.46
C PHE A 138 -15.32 4.79 -1.43
N THR A 139 -14.07 5.11 -1.63
CA THR A 139 -12.95 4.58 -0.84
C THR A 139 -12.32 5.67 0.01
N ARG A 140 -11.39 5.31 0.89
CA ARG A 140 -10.52 6.29 1.55
C ARG A 140 -9.56 6.92 0.55
N VAL A 141 -9.15 8.16 0.86
CA VAL A 141 -8.16 8.86 0.03
C VAL A 141 -6.80 8.19 0.20
N ASP A 142 -6.25 7.68 -0.89
CA ASP A 142 -4.86 7.34 -1.04
C ASP A 142 -4.18 8.37 -1.94
N GLN A 143 -2.92 8.66 -1.66
CA GLN A 143 -2.08 9.55 -2.45
C GLN A 143 -0.92 8.72 -3.01
N GLY A 144 -0.38 9.13 -4.15
CA GLY A 144 0.66 8.38 -4.84
C GLY A 144 0.09 7.31 -5.77
N THR A 145 0.06 6.06 -5.35
CA THR A 145 -0.56 4.95 -6.08
C THR A 145 -1.78 4.46 -5.33
N LYS A 146 -2.94 4.44 -5.99
CA LYS A 146 -4.11 3.73 -5.51
C LYS A 146 -3.99 2.28 -5.95
N SER A 147 -3.68 1.40 -5.01
CA SER A 147 -3.59 -0.04 -5.25
C SER A 147 -4.82 -0.74 -4.69
N PHE A 148 -5.45 -1.59 -5.49
CA PHE A 148 -6.65 -2.32 -5.11
C PHE A 148 -6.89 -3.53 -6.01
N ASN A 149 -7.77 -4.42 -5.57
CA ASN A 149 -8.24 -5.53 -6.37
C ASN A 149 -9.67 -5.32 -6.83
N ILE A 150 -9.96 -5.76 -8.03
CA ILE A 150 -11.31 -6.07 -8.46
C ILE A 150 -11.51 -7.57 -8.32
N ASP A 151 -12.20 -7.95 -7.24
CA ASP A 151 -12.51 -9.34 -6.94
C ASP A 151 -13.94 -9.65 -7.42
N VAL A 152 -14.07 -10.70 -8.23
CA VAL A 152 -15.36 -11.14 -8.81
C VAL A 152 -15.52 -12.65 -8.63
N ILE A 153 -16.70 -13.07 -8.21
CA ILE A 153 -17.03 -14.49 -8.02
C ILE A 153 -18.11 -14.90 -9.01
N GLY A 154 -17.89 -16.01 -9.71
CA GLY A 154 -18.86 -16.71 -10.53
C GLY A 154 -19.18 -18.08 -9.96
N HIS A 155 -19.95 -18.88 -10.68
CA HIS A 155 -20.22 -20.27 -10.31
C HIS A 155 -18.95 -21.12 -10.54
N ASN A 156 -18.29 -21.55 -9.47
CA ASN A 156 -17.00 -22.25 -9.45
C ASN A 156 -15.83 -21.47 -10.08
N GLU A 157 -15.96 -20.19 -10.24
CA GLU A 157 -14.92 -19.31 -10.77
C GLU A 157 -14.69 -18.14 -9.84
N ARG A 158 -13.46 -17.71 -9.75
CA ARG A 158 -13.07 -16.46 -9.08
C ARG A 158 -12.07 -15.72 -9.97
N PHE A 159 -12.21 -14.43 -10.02
CA PHE A 159 -11.32 -13.55 -10.74
C PHE A 159 -10.80 -12.50 -9.79
N MET A 160 -9.50 -12.29 -9.82
CA MET A 160 -8.84 -11.33 -8.96
C MET A 160 -7.87 -10.55 -9.81
N MET A 161 -8.19 -9.29 -10.04
CA MET A 161 -7.43 -8.41 -10.92
C MET A 161 -6.85 -7.27 -10.09
N PRO A 162 -5.51 -7.20 -9.93
CA PRO A 162 -4.84 -6.09 -9.28
C PRO A 162 -4.78 -4.87 -10.19
N PHE A 163 -4.92 -3.69 -9.59
CA PHE A 163 -4.80 -2.40 -10.26
C PHE A 163 -3.91 -1.47 -9.45
N PHE A 164 -3.07 -0.72 -10.16
CA PHE A 164 -2.15 0.27 -9.63
C PHE A 164 -2.35 1.57 -10.38
N VAL A 165 -3.21 2.44 -9.86
CA VAL A 165 -3.58 3.68 -10.52
C VAL A 165 -2.83 4.85 -9.89
N PRO A 166 -1.93 5.53 -10.60
CA PRO A 166 -1.24 6.71 -10.10
C PRO A 166 -2.23 7.82 -9.72
N VAL A 167 -2.07 8.38 -8.52
CA VAL A 167 -2.89 9.49 -8.02
C VAL A 167 -1.98 10.70 -7.80
N PRO A 168 -2.22 11.85 -8.42
CA PRO A 168 -1.36 13.03 -8.29
C PRO A 168 -1.26 13.53 -6.84
N GLY A 169 -0.07 13.98 -6.44
CA GLY A 169 0.13 14.72 -5.19
C GLY A 169 1.07 14.10 -4.16
N LEU A 170 1.64 12.91 -4.42
CA LEU A 170 2.64 12.27 -3.57
C LEU A 170 3.89 11.95 -4.39
N GLN A 171 5.07 12.17 -3.82
CA GLN A 171 6.34 11.69 -4.37
C GLN A 171 6.76 10.42 -3.62
N ILE A 172 6.94 9.33 -4.34
CA ILE A 172 7.24 8.01 -3.79
C ILE A 172 8.59 7.54 -4.30
N ASP A 173 9.33 6.81 -3.47
CA ASP A 173 10.71 6.38 -3.75
C ASP A 173 10.82 5.66 -5.11
N HIS A 174 9.92 4.74 -5.42
CA HIS A 174 10.03 3.93 -6.62
C HIS A 174 9.82 4.70 -7.94
N TYR A 175 9.15 5.86 -7.93
CA TYR A 175 9.03 6.69 -9.14
C TYR A 175 10.34 7.38 -9.53
N GLU A 176 11.27 7.49 -8.59
CA GLU A 176 12.59 8.07 -8.82
C GLU A 176 13.62 7.03 -9.30
N VAL A 177 13.27 5.73 -9.27
CA VAL A 177 14.17 4.64 -9.66
C VAL A 177 14.01 4.30 -11.14
N ASP A 178 15.06 4.48 -11.92
CA ASP A 178 15.14 3.95 -13.27
C ASP A 178 15.52 2.44 -13.20
N TRP A 179 14.51 1.59 -13.20
CA TRP A 179 14.64 0.14 -13.09
C TRP A 179 15.50 -0.49 -14.19
N HIS A 180 15.44 0.08 -15.41
CA HIS A 180 16.21 -0.41 -16.55
C HIS A 180 17.69 0.00 -16.48
N ALA A 181 17.97 1.11 -15.79
CA ALA A 181 19.34 1.59 -15.61
C ALA A 181 20.01 1.02 -14.35
N LEU A 182 19.23 0.41 -13.42
CA LEU A 182 19.74 -0.07 -12.15
C LEU A 182 20.75 -1.21 -12.32
N TYR A 183 20.38 -2.18 -13.15
CA TYR A 183 21.26 -3.27 -13.59
C TYR A 183 21.02 -3.55 -15.08
N PRO A 184 22.02 -3.43 -15.94
CA PRO A 184 21.89 -3.86 -17.33
C PRO A 184 21.60 -5.37 -17.40
N GLU A 185 20.84 -5.79 -18.40
CA GLU A 185 20.43 -7.20 -18.54
C GLU A 185 21.62 -8.16 -18.58
N SER A 186 22.79 -7.70 -19.06
CA SER A 186 24.04 -8.47 -19.08
C SER A 186 24.63 -8.77 -17.70
N GLU A 187 24.21 -8.03 -16.66
CA GLU A 187 24.63 -8.23 -15.27
C GLU A 187 23.63 -9.07 -14.47
N MET A 188 22.40 -9.20 -14.98
CA MET A 188 21.37 -10.03 -14.34
C MET A 188 21.70 -11.52 -14.51
N ARG A 189 21.65 -12.27 -13.42
CA ARG A 189 22.01 -13.70 -13.39
C ARG A 189 20.85 -14.51 -12.81
N ASP A 190 20.32 -15.45 -13.57
CA ASP A 190 19.39 -16.46 -13.07
C ASP A 190 20.19 -17.58 -12.37
N VAL A 191 19.87 -17.86 -11.12
CA VAL A 191 20.65 -18.75 -10.27
C VAL A 191 19.84 -19.94 -9.79
N SER A 192 20.50 -21.09 -9.56
CA SER A 192 19.87 -22.24 -8.90
C SER A 192 19.63 -21.96 -7.41
N LEU A 193 18.81 -22.78 -6.74
CA LEU A 193 18.54 -22.66 -5.31
C LEU A 193 19.83 -22.71 -4.45
N GLU A 194 20.76 -23.59 -4.80
CA GLU A 194 22.03 -23.72 -4.10
C GLU A 194 22.91 -22.45 -4.29
N ALA A 195 22.99 -21.94 -5.51
CA ALA A 195 23.68 -20.70 -5.80
C ALA A 195 23.02 -19.51 -5.13
N LEU A 196 21.69 -19.43 -5.13
CA LEU A 196 20.93 -18.39 -4.42
C LEU A 196 21.27 -18.40 -2.93
N ARG A 197 21.25 -19.57 -2.28
CA ARG A 197 21.66 -19.71 -0.88
C ARG A 197 23.05 -19.13 -0.62
N THR A 198 24.01 -19.50 -1.47
CA THR A 198 25.41 -19.07 -1.33
C THR A 198 25.55 -17.55 -1.49
N GLU A 199 24.92 -17.00 -2.53
CA GLU A 199 24.94 -15.56 -2.82
C GLU A 199 24.27 -14.76 -1.69
N LEU A 200 23.10 -15.20 -1.22
CA LEU A 200 22.38 -14.55 -0.12
C LEU A 200 23.18 -14.60 1.19
N GLY A 201 23.88 -15.71 1.44
CA GLY A 201 24.76 -15.84 2.60
C GLY A 201 25.94 -14.90 2.59
N ALA A 202 26.44 -14.52 1.40
CA ALA A 202 27.57 -13.63 1.19
C ALA A 202 27.18 -12.13 1.10
N MET A 203 25.89 -11.81 0.99
CA MET A 203 25.42 -10.42 0.95
C MET A 203 25.68 -9.66 2.27
N PRO A 204 25.74 -8.32 2.25
CA PRO A 204 25.92 -7.51 3.45
C PRO A 204 24.97 -7.90 4.57
N CYS A 205 25.43 -7.89 5.81
CA CYS A 205 24.57 -8.24 6.97
C CYS A 205 23.48 -7.22 7.21
N CYS A 206 23.78 -5.96 6.90
CA CYS A 206 23.08 -4.83 7.48
C CYS A 206 23.00 -3.69 6.47
N VAL A 207 22.04 -2.80 6.68
CA VAL A 207 22.03 -1.49 6.04
C VAL A 207 23.18 -0.63 6.59
N THR A 208 23.51 0.44 5.87
CA THR A 208 24.55 1.38 6.31
C THR A 208 24.05 2.82 6.30
N ASP A 209 24.84 3.71 6.88
CA ASP A 209 24.72 5.15 6.65
C ASP A 209 25.13 5.52 5.20
N LYS A 210 24.89 6.76 4.81
CA LYS A 210 25.20 7.26 3.44
C LYS A 210 26.67 7.08 3.03
N LYS A 211 27.59 7.02 4.00
CA LYS A 211 29.02 6.84 3.73
C LYS A 211 29.44 5.39 3.69
N GLY A 212 28.59 4.46 4.12
CA GLY A 212 28.92 3.05 4.26
C GLY A 212 29.87 2.74 5.43
N GLU A 213 30.03 3.67 6.38
CA GLU A 213 31.00 3.54 7.49
C GLU A 213 30.41 2.83 8.71
N ASN A 214 29.08 2.97 8.93
CA ASN A 214 28.41 2.42 10.10
C ASN A 214 27.29 1.47 9.69
N ASN A 215 27.26 0.30 10.33
CA ASN A 215 26.19 -0.66 10.15
C ASN A 215 24.94 -0.24 10.95
N GLY A 216 23.78 -0.46 10.37
CA GLY A 216 22.46 -0.23 10.97
C GLY A 216 21.69 -1.52 11.21
N ASP A 217 20.37 -1.46 10.96
CA ASP A 217 19.46 -2.58 11.11
C ASP A 217 19.83 -3.75 10.18
N PRO A 218 19.50 -5.00 10.58
CA PRO A 218 19.85 -6.18 9.78
C PRO A 218 19.05 -6.24 8.48
N LEU A 219 19.68 -6.75 7.42
CA LEU A 219 19.02 -7.16 6.19
C LEU A 219 18.40 -8.54 6.40
N ASN A 220 17.25 -8.59 7.05
CA ASN A 220 16.62 -9.80 7.58
C ASN A 220 15.53 -10.41 6.67
N ILE A 221 15.30 -9.82 5.50
CA ILE A 221 14.34 -10.34 4.51
C ILE A 221 14.95 -10.40 3.11
N VAL A 222 14.45 -11.34 2.32
CA VAL A 222 14.65 -11.45 0.88
C VAL A 222 13.28 -11.67 0.24
N VAL A 223 13.00 -10.97 -0.86
CA VAL A 223 11.76 -11.12 -1.62
C VAL A 223 12.12 -11.59 -3.02
N ILE A 224 11.38 -12.58 -3.52
CA ILE A 224 11.49 -13.09 -4.90
C ILE A 224 10.15 -12.90 -5.56
N GLY A 225 10.12 -12.07 -6.58
CA GLY A 225 8.95 -11.67 -7.34
C GLY A 225 9.25 -10.41 -8.15
N ASP A 226 8.51 -10.18 -9.21
CA ASP A 226 8.65 -8.96 -9.99
C ASP A 226 8.17 -7.72 -9.21
N LEU A 227 8.31 -6.56 -9.81
CA LEU A 227 7.94 -5.31 -9.15
C LEU A 227 6.42 -5.23 -8.92
N GLN A 228 5.63 -5.66 -9.88
CA GLN A 228 4.17 -5.64 -9.80
C GLN A 228 3.66 -6.58 -8.73
N ASP A 229 4.15 -7.83 -8.71
CA ASP A 229 3.79 -8.82 -7.69
C ASP A 229 4.24 -8.39 -6.30
N THR A 230 5.41 -7.76 -6.19
CA THR A 230 5.93 -7.20 -4.93
C THR A 230 4.99 -6.11 -4.41
N TYR A 231 4.65 -5.13 -5.23
CA TYR A 231 3.71 -4.08 -4.87
C TYR A 231 2.34 -4.64 -4.49
N TYR A 232 1.80 -5.49 -5.34
CA TYR A 232 0.52 -6.15 -5.14
C TYR A 232 0.45 -6.88 -3.79
N SER A 233 1.46 -7.69 -3.49
CA SER A 233 1.53 -8.47 -2.26
C SER A 233 1.53 -7.59 -1.02
N PHE A 234 2.33 -6.54 -0.99
CA PHE A 234 2.41 -5.62 0.14
C PHE A 234 1.15 -4.78 0.29
N MET A 235 0.62 -4.21 -0.79
CA MET A 235 -0.61 -3.41 -0.73
C MET A 235 -1.82 -4.25 -0.35
N ARG A 236 -1.92 -5.48 -0.88
CA ARG A 236 -2.96 -6.43 -0.48
C ARG A 236 -2.88 -6.79 0.99
N SER A 237 -1.68 -6.91 1.54
CA SER A 237 -1.44 -7.13 2.96
C SER A 237 -1.73 -5.88 3.82
N GLY A 238 -2.06 -4.75 3.20
CA GLY A 238 -2.38 -3.50 3.90
C GLY A 238 -1.16 -2.68 4.30
N TRP A 239 -0.07 -2.81 3.56
CA TRP A 239 1.07 -1.91 3.63
C TRP A 239 0.78 -0.68 2.78
N ASP A 240 1.27 0.45 3.21
CA ASP A 240 1.21 1.72 2.49
C ASP A 240 2.61 2.06 1.95
N GLU A 241 2.69 2.68 0.78
CA GLU A 241 3.93 3.25 0.26
C GLU A 241 4.41 4.38 1.16
N THR A 242 5.71 4.63 1.17
CA THR A 242 6.28 5.76 1.92
C THR A 242 6.58 6.92 0.98
N GLU A 243 6.33 8.13 1.47
CA GLU A 243 6.66 9.36 0.78
C GLU A 243 8.16 9.65 0.87
N THR A 244 8.74 10.20 -0.20
CA THR A 244 10.12 10.72 -0.15
C THR A 244 10.25 11.91 0.79
N ILE A 245 11.42 12.08 1.40
CA ILE A 245 11.67 13.18 2.34
C ILE A 245 11.79 14.50 1.57
N TYR A 246 10.75 15.29 1.60
CA TYR A 246 10.77 16.68 1.13
C TYR A 246 10.07 17.59 2.16
N SER A 247 10.17 18.91 2.00
CA SER A 247 9.65 19.87 2.99
C SER A 247 8.16 19.72 3.30
N GLY A 248 7.35 19.31 2.32
CA GLY A 248 5.91 19.09 2.47
C GLY A 248 5.61 17.87 3.34
N SER A 249 6.34 16.76 3.14
CA SER A 249 6.15 15.53 3.91
C SER A 249 6.56 15.71 5.38
N LEU A 250 7.64 16.44 5.66
CA LEU A 250 8.06 16.78 7.01
C LEU A 250 7.01 17.62 7.73
N TRP A 251 6.39 18.59 7.04
CA TRP A 251 5.33 19.40 7.61
C TRP A 251 4.04 18.61 7.86
N ALA A 252 3.65 17.72 6.93
CA ALA A 252 2.50 16.83 7.10
C ALA A 252 2.68 15.88 8.28
N THR A 253 3.89 15.30 8.44
CA THR A 253 4.24 14.46 9.58
C THR A 253 4.18 15.23 10.90
N ALA A 254 4.73 16.45 10.95
CA ALA A 254 4.68 17.29 12.13
C ALA A 254 3.23 17.66 12.52
N LYS A 255 2.40 18.01 11.52
CA LYS A 255 0.98 18.31 11.74
C LYS A 255 0.21 17.08 12.25
N SER A 256 0.46 15.91 11.68
CA SER A 256 -0.17 14.65 12.09
C SER A 256 0.21 14.29 13.54
N ALA A 257 1.50 14.42 13.89
CA ALA A 257 1.97 14.19 15.26
C ALA A 257 1.31 15.14 16.30
N LEU A 258 1.07 16.40 15.91
CA LEU A 258 0.40 17.38 16.78
C LEU A 258 -1.11 17.16 16.89
N SER A 259 -1.77 16.66 15.85
CA SER A 259 -3.22 16.46 15.81
C SER A 259 -3.67 15.08 16.28
N GLY A 260 -2.73 14.14 16.53
CA GLY A 260 -3.05 12.74 16.83
C GLY A 260 -3.71 11.99 15.66
N SER A 261 -3.65 12.56 14.45
CA SER A 261 -4.17 11.93 13.23
C SER A 261 -3.13 10.99 12.63
N GLU A 262 -3.58 9.93 11.97
CA GLU A 262 -2.70 9.06 11.20
C GLU A 262 -2.27 9.77 9.91
N TYR A 263 -0.95 9.86 9.70
CA TYR A 263 -0.40 10.18 8.39
C TYR A 263 0.23 8.91 7.80
N ARG A 264 -0.51 8.24 6.94
CA ARG A 264 -0.20 6.90 6.41
C ARG A 264 1.09 6.87 5.58
N TYR A 265 1.47 7.99 4.97
CA TYR A 265 2.60 8.12 4.05
C TYR A 265 3.81 8.82 4.66
N SER A 266 3.89 8.87 5.98
CA SER A 266 5.02 9.52 6.66
C SER A 266 6.37 9.00 6.14
N PRO A 267 7.30 9.88 5.75
CA PRO A 267 8.56 9.47 5.14
C PRO A 267 9.40 8.66 6.11
N VAL A 268 10.14 7.71 5.57
CA VAL A 268 11.17 6.94 6.28
C VAL A 268 12.56 7.49 5.97
N SER A 269 13.47 7.42 6.94
CA SER A 269 14.85 7.83 6.72
C SER A 269 15.51 6.95 5.67
N ALA A 270 16.31 7.53 4.78
CA ALA A 270 17.10 6.79 3.83
C ALA A 270 18.13 5.92 4.54
N LEU A 271 18.16 4.63 4.19
CA LEU A 271 19.18 3.67 4.55
C LEU A 271 19.88 3.21 3.27
N TYR A 272 21.09 2.70 3.37
CA TYR A 272 21.91 2.46 2.20
C TYR A 272 22.39 0.99 2.15
N VAL A 273 22.29 0.39 0.95
CA VAL A 273 22.85 -0.90 0.57
C VAL A 273 23.41 -0.76 -0.84
N PHE A 274 24.50 -1.41 -1.15
CA PHE A 274 25.18 -1.30 -2.46
C PHE A 274 25.52 0.15 -2.87
N GLY A 275 25.76 1.04 -1.89
CA GLY A 275 26.08 2.45 -2.14
C GLY A 275 24.91 3.35 -2.55
N ARG A 276 23.66 2.85 -2.52
CA ARG A 276 22.45 3.60 -2.86
C ARG A 276 21.39 3.52 -1.76
N ALA A 277 20.46 4.48 -1.75
CA ALA A 277 19.30 4.45 -0.91
C ALA A 277 18.37 3.28 -1.31
N GLN A 278 17.38 2.98 -0.48
CA GLN A 278 16.37 1.98 -0.80
C GLN A 278 15.68 2.27 -2.14
N ASP A 279 15.44 1.21 -2.89
CA ASP A 279 14.75 1.30 -4.17
C ASP A 279 13.22 1.41 -3.96
N VAL A 280 12.71 0.72 -2.93
CA VAL A 280 11.29 0.71 -2.55
C VAL A 280 11.17 0.74 -1.03
N ALA A 281 10.16 1.44 -0.50
CA ALA A 281 9.87 1.43 0.91
C ALA A 281 8.36 1.37 1.18
N PHE A 282 8.00 0.55 2.16
CA PHE A 282 6.64 0.38 2.65
C PHE A 282 6.56 0.59 4.15
N GLN A 283 5.38 0.92 4.62
CA GLN A 283 5.07 0.98 6.03
C GLN A 283 3.67 0.44 6.31
N LYS A 284 3.49 -0.09 7.52
CA LYS A 284 2.19 -0.54 7.99
C LYS A 284 1.95 0.01 9.39
N ALA A 285 1.03 0.98 9.50
CA ALA A 285 0.64 1.55 10.78
C ALA A 285 -0.17 0.52 11.59
N ARG A 286 0.05 0.49 12.92
CA ARG A 286 -0.74 -0.32 13.87
C ARG A 286 -1.87 0.53 14.45
N THR A 287 -1.61 1.25 15.53
CA THR A 287 -2.59 2.12 16.20
C THR A 287 -2.28 3.60 16.03
N SER A 288 -1.02 3.93 15.76
CA SER A 288 -0.56 5.30 15.57
C SER A 288 0.63 5.37 14.63
N ILE A 289 0.98 6.59 14.20
CA ILE A 289 2.20 6.84 13.41
C ILE A 289 3.50 6.52 14.19
N HIS A 290 3.41 6.33 15.49
CA HIS A 290 4.55 6.01 16.36
C HIS A 290 4.75 4.51 16.55
N GLU A 291 3.83 3.71 16.02
CA GLU A 291 3.84 2.25 16.10
C GLU A 291 3.62 1.69 14.71
N ARG A 292 4.70 1.59 13.94
CA ARG A 292 4.67 1.15 12.53
C ARG A 292 5.69 0.06 12.29
N ASN A 293 5.36 -0.84 11.37
CA ASN A 293 6.36 -1.66 10.72
C ASN A 293 6.89 -0.87 9.51
N HIS A 294 8.21 -0.88 9.33
CA HIS A 294 8.91 -0.29 8.20
C HIS A 294 9.63 -1.37 7.42
N LEU A 295 9.48 -1.34 6.12
CA LEU A 295 10.12 -2.26 5.20
C LEU A 295 10.82 -1.49 4.10
N ARG A 296 12.04 -1.91 3.75
CA ARG A 296 12.82 -1.35 2.65
C ARG A 296 13.42 -2.46 1.83
N LEU A 297 13.40 -2.29 0.51
CA LEU A 297 13.92 -3.27 -0.44
C LEU A 297 14.95 -2.62 -1.35
N TRP A 298 15.93 -3.43 -1.73
CA TRP A 298 16.95 -3.15 -2.74
C TRP A 298 16.99 -4.29 -3.74
N MET A 299 16.82 -3.99 -5.00
CA MET A 299 16.97 -4.96 -6.07
C MET A 299 18.43 -5.45 -6.13
N THR A 300 18.60 -6.72 -6.40
CA THR A 300 19.94 -7.33 -6.60
C THR A 300 20.11 -7.71 -8.08
N PRO A 301 21.32 -7.98 -8.55
CA PRO A 301 21.54 -8.49 -9.91
C PRO A 301 21.20 -9.99 -10.04
N LEU A 302 20.42 -10.55 -9.14
CA LEU A 302 20.02 -11.96 -9.15
C LEU A 302 18.59 -12.13 -9.61
N ARG A 303 18.35 -13.24 -10.30
CA ARG A 303 17.02 -13.81 -10.56
C ARG A 303 16.97 -15.24 -10.07
N TYR A 304 15.79 -15.68 -9.68
CA TYR A 304 15.51 -17.07 -9.38
C TYR A 304 14.22 -17.50 -10.09
N GLY A 305 14.33 -18.47 -10.99
CA GLY A 305 13.21 -18.88 -11.84
C GLY A 305 12.69 -17.77 -12.76
N GLY A 306 13.57 -16.86 -13.16
CA GLY A 306 13.22 -15.68 -13.97
C GLY A 306 12.81 -14.46 -13.14
N GLU A 307 12.42 -14.63 -11.86
CA GLU A 307 11.93 -13.55 -11.00
C GLU A 307 13.08 -12.79 -10.32
N PRO A 308 13.01 -11.46 -10.22
CA PRO A 308 13.97 -10.64 -9.51
C PRO A 308 14.09 -11.01 -8.03
N VAL A 309 15.31 -10.91 -7.50
CA VAL A 309 15.61 -11.12 -6.08
C VAL A 309 15.91 -9.78 -5.44
N TRP A 310 15.14 -9.45 -4.38
CA TRP A 310 15.31 -8.24 -3.58
C TRP A 310 15.85 -8.60 -2.21
N ILE A 311 16.81 -7.82 -1.72
CA ILE A 311 17.24 -7.90 -0.32
C ILE A 311 16.59 -6.76 0.45
N GLY A 312 16.22 -6.99 1.70
CA GLY A 312 15.50 -5.98 2.46
C GLY A 312 15.73 -6.02 3.96
N GLN A 313 15.22 -4.95 4.55
CA GLN A 313 15.22 -4.73 5.99
C GLN A 313 13.78 -4.50 6.43
N ILE A 314 13.35 -5.18 7.49
CA ILE A 314 12.10 -4.89 8.19
C ILE A 314 12.38 -4.64 9.67
N SER A 315 11.71 -3.63 10.23
CA SER A 315 11.74 -3.31 11.66
C SER A 315 10.39 -2.79 12.13
N ARG A 316 10.17 -2.83 13.44
CA ARG A 316 8.95 -2.36 14.10
C ARG A 316 9.26 -1.19 15.02
N ASP A 317 8.56 -0.08 14.87
CA ASP A 317 8.55 1.00 15.85
C ASP A 317 7.61 0.62 17.00
N ILE A 318 8.12 0.72 18.23
CA ILE A 318 7.35 0.46 19.47
C ILE A 318 7.11 1.72 20.30
N GLY A 319 7.50 2.87 19.82
CA GLY A 319 7.30 4.15 20.51
C GLY A 319 8.22 5.24 20.00
N VAL A 320 8.21 6.35 20.70
CA VAL A 320 9.03 7.55 20.42
C VAL A 320 9.93 7.82 21.60
N ARG A 321 11.18 8.16 21.32
CA ARG A 321 12.10 8.68 22.35
C ARG A 321 12.66 10.03 21.96
N PHE A 322 13.04 10.81 22.95
CA PHE A 322 13.71 12.09 22.78
C PHE A 322 15.22 11.88 22.94
N THR A 323 16.01 12.34 21.97
CA THR A 323 17.47 12.33 22.09
C THR A 323 18.02 13.75 22.08
N ARG A 324 19.26 13.92 22.57
CA ARG A 324 19.92 15.23 22.56
C ARG A 324 20.30 15.70 21.14
N LYS A 325 20.34 14.78 20.17
CA LYS A 325 20.73 15.07 18.77
C LYS A 325 19.52 15.28 17.86
N THR A 326 18.39 14.68 18.20
CA THR A 326 17.14 14.76 17.43
C THR A 326 16.00 15.05 18.40
N ILE A 327 15.08 15.92 18.00
CA ILE A 327 13.93 16.31 18.84
C ILE A 327 13.06 15.08 19.15
N THR A 328 12.91 14.19 18.18
CA THR A 328 12.22 12.90 18.31
C THR A 328 12.90 11.84 17.46
N THR A 329 13.07 10.62 17.98
CA THR A 329 13.38 9.42 17.18
C THR A 329 12.43 8.30 17.59
N HIS A 330 12.12 7.44 16.63
CA HIS A 330 11.39 6.21 16.90
C HIS A 330 12.30 5.23 17.63
N LYS A 331 11.72 4.44 18.53
CA LYS A 331 12.40 3.34 19.20
C LYS A 331 11.97 2.06 18.51
N ILE A 332 12.94 1.30 17.98
CA ILE A 332 12.65 0.01 17.36
C ILE A 332 12.48 -1.08 18.42
N ASP A 333 11.71 -2.11 18.04
CA ASP A 333 11.65 -3.37 18.78
C ASP A 333 13.03 -4.05 18.71
N PRO A 334 13.65 -4.39 19.84
CA PRO A 334 14.92 -5.10 19.84
C PRO A 334 14.85 -6.50 19.22
N ASP A 335 13.69 -7.15 19.26
CA ASP A 335 13.47 -8.42 18.59
C ASP A 335 13.11 -8.19 17.13
N VAL A 336 14.13 -8.12 16.28
CA VAL A 336 13.93 -7.89 14.85
C VAL A 336 13.44 -9.13 14.11
N ASP A 337 13.58 -10.31 14.73
CA ASP A 337 13.11 -11.57 14.16
C ASP A 337 11.58 -11.69 14.28
N GLU A 338 10.99 -11.24 15.39
CA GLU A 338 9.54 -11.18 15.56
C GLU A 338 8.84 -10.37 14.45
N THR A 339 9.46 -9.26 14.04
CA THR A 339 8.93 -8.45 12.92
C THR A 339 9.09 -9.15 11.58
N ARG A 340 10.16 -9.90 11.39
CA ARG A 340 10.39 -10.75 10.21
C ARG A 340 9.31 -11.85 10.11
N GLU A 341 9.03 -12.55 11.21
CA GLU A 341 7.99 -13.59 11.25
C GLU A 341 6.60 -13.00 11.04
N TYR A 342 6.31 -11.83 11.62
CA TYR A 342 5.07 -11.11 11.34
C TYR A 342 4.84 -10.89 9.84
N LEU A 343 5.89 -10.59 9.07
CA LEU A 343 5.76 -10.41 7.62
C LEU A 343 5.38 -11.70 6.91
N VAL A 344 5.96 -12.84 7.32
CA VAL A 344 5.60 -14.16 6.76
C VAL A 344 4.11 -14.42 6.95
N GLU A 345 3.62 -14.24 8.18
CA GLU A 345 2.20 -14.45 8.50
C GLU A 345 1.30 -13.46 7.73
N ASP A 346 1.71 -12.20 7.67
CA ASP A 346 0.93 -11.15 7.02
C ASP A 346 0.73 -11.41 5.53
N LEU A 347 1.79 -11.83 4.82
CA LEU A 347 1.73 -12.22 3.41
C LEU A 347 0.95 -13.53 3.21
N ALA A 348 1.08 -14.49 4.12
CA ALA A 348 0.34 -15.75 4.08
C ALA A 348 -1.18 -15.50 4.19
N TYR A 349 -1.61 -14.74 5.19
CA TYR A 349 -3.03 -14.38 5.37
C TYR A 349 -3.57 -13.47 4.26
N ALA A 350 -2.71 -12.70 3.61
CA ALA A 350 -3.06 -11.94 2.41
C ALA A 350 -3.12 -12.78 1.13
N GLN A 351 -2.80 -14.08 1.21
CA GLN A 351 -2.76 -15.00 0.07
C GLN A 351 -1.74 -14.60 -1.01
N SER A 352 -0.66 -13.94 -0.59
CA SER A 352 0.39 -13.41 -1.47
C SER A 352 1.72 -14.17 -1.35
N LEU A 353 1.74 -15.26 -0.57
CA LEU A 353 2.94 -16.05 -0.30
C LEU A 353 2.82 -17.45 -0.90
N GLY A 354 3.63 -17.77 -1.91
CA GLY A 354 3.70 -19.11 -2.49
C GLY A 354 4.65 -20.05 -1.74
N GLY A 355 5.67 -19.49 -1.07
CA GLY A 355 6.60 -20.26 -0.27
C GLY A 355 7.57 -19.38 0.50
N PHE A 356 8.24 -19.97 1.50
CA PHE A 356 9.30 -19.28 2.23
C PHE A 356 10.34 -20.24 2.78
N GLY A 357 11.48 -19.71 3.16
CA GLY A 357 12.54 -20.46 3.82
C GLY A 357 13.55 -19.52 4.47
N TYR A 358 14.55 -20.07 5.12
CA TYR A 358 15.53 -19.27 5.86
C TYR A 358 16.93 -19.53 5.40
N VAL A 359 17.72 -18.46 5.27
CA VAL A 359 19.15 -18.50 4.91
C VAL A 359 19.96 -17.69 5.92
N SER A 360 21.13 -18.17 6.28
CA SER A 360 22.10 -17.41 7.10
C SER A 360 22.66 -16.24 6.30
N GLY A 361 23.21 -15.22 6.99
CA GLY A 361 23.89 -14.10 6.32
C GLY A 361 23.87 -12.79 7.12
N VAL A 362 23.00 -12.67 8.13
CA VAL A 362 23.01 -11.53 9.05
C VAL A 362 24.04 -11.72 10.15
N GLY A 363 24.25 -12.96 10.60
CA GLY A 363 25.03 -13.30 11.78
C GLY A 363 24.25 -13.05 13.07
N PRO A 364 24.32 -13.97 14.05
CA PRO A 364 23.53 -13.90 15.28
C PRO A 364 24.00 -12.76 16.21
N ALA A 365 23.07 -12.28 17.02
CA ALA A 365 23.30 -11.37 18.13
C ALA A 365 22.38 -11.77 19.28
N ASP A 366 22.95 -12.04 20.45
CA ASP A 366 22.21 -12.51 21.61
C ASP A 366 21.55 -11.35 22.36
N PHE A 367 20.52 -11.66 23.12
CA PHE A 367 19.83 -10.72 23.99
C PHE A 367 20.78 -10.03 24.98
N ASP A 368 21.76 -10.76 25.52
CA ASP A 368 22.73 -10.24 26.50
C ASP A 368 23.87 -9.43 25.83
N ASN A 369 24.11 -9.62 24.52
CA ASN A 369 25.10 -8.89 23.72
C ASN A 369 24.46 -8.38 22.42
N PRO A 370 23.50 -7.45 22.51
CA PRO A 370 22.81 -6.95 21.31
C PRO A 370 23.75 -6.11 20.45
N ARG A 371 23.44 -6.06 19.15
CA ARG A 371 24.04 -5.09 18.24
C ARG A 371 23.29 -3.77 18.32
N GLY A 372 23.93 -2.67 17.90
CA GLY A 372 23.27 -1.37 17.79
C GLY A 372 22.96 -1.01 16.34
N ASN A 373 21.86 -0.34 16.10
CA ASN A 373 21.54 0.25 14.81
C ASN A 373 22.10 1.69 14.68
N LEU A 374 21.84 2.36 13.53
CA LEU A 374 22.34 3.72 13.28
C LEU A 374 21.80 4.77 14.26
N THR A 375 20.67 4.54 14.91
CA THR A 375 20.11 5.42 15.94
C THR A 375 20.58 5.07 17.34
N GLY A 376 21.37 3.99 17.47
CA GLY A 376 21.88 3.47 18.73
C GLY A 376 20.84 2.65 19.52
N ASP A 377 19.79 2.17 18.86
CA ASP A 377 18.87 1.21 19.46
C ASP A 377 19.48 -0.18 19.43
N PRO A 378 19.43 -0.95 20.53
CA PRO A 378 19.91 -2.32 20.55
C PRO A 378 18.94 -3.23 19.82
N TYR A 379 19.47 -4.28 19.16
CA TYR A 379 18.70 -5.38 18.60
C TYR A 379 19.42 -6.73 18.76
N PHE A 380 18.64 -7.80 18.82
CA PHE A 380 19.11 -9.17 18.78
C PHE A 380 18.43 -9.93 17.64
N THR A 381 19.04 -11.01 17.16
CA THR A 381 18.59 -11.79 16.00
C THR A 381 19.24 -13.19 16.00
N ASP A 382 18.53 -14.17 15.43
CA ASP A 382 19.04 -15.52 15.15
C ASP A 382 20.09 -15.52 14.01
N GLY A 383 20.25 -14.41 13.31
CA GLY A 383 21.22 -14.23 12.24
C GLY A 383 20.76 -14.69 10.87
N ARG A 384 19.48 -15.00 10.69
CA ARG A 384 18.92 -15.45 9.42
C ARG A 384 18.16 -14.35 8.70
N ARG A 385 18.00 -14.57 7.40
CA ARG A 385 17.05 -13.87 6.53
C ARG A 385 15.93 -14.83 6.17
N VAL A 386 14.70 -14.36 6.17
CA VAL A 386 13.60 -15.09 5.52
C VAL A 386 13.67 -14.81 4.02
N VAL A 387 13.49 -15.84 3.21
CA VAL A 387 13.33 -15.74 1.75
C VAL A 387 11.87 -15.99 1.44
N LEU A 388 11.20 -15.00 0.87
CA LEU A 388 9.77 -14.97 0.57
C LEU A 388 9.59 -15.11 -0.93
N PHE A 389 8.88 -16.15 -1.37
CA PHE A 389 8.50 -16.35 -2.77
C PHE A 389 7.08 -15.81 -2.91
N LEU A 390 6.95 -14.67 -3.57
CA LEU A 390 5.64 -14.05 -3.77
C LEU A 390 4.83 -14.83 -4.81
N SER A 391 3.53 -14.72 -4.70
CA SER A 391 2.59 -15.31 -5.64
C SER A 391 1.79 -14.20 -6.30
N GLY A 392 1.87 -14.10 -7.63
CA GLY A 392 1.02 -13.21 -8.44
C GLY A 392 -0.44 -13.64 -8.46
N GLU A 393 -0.71 -14.91 -8.11
CA GLU A 393 -2.06 -15.47 -7.92
C GLU A 393 -2.30 -15.77 -6.45
N PRO A 394 -3.55 -15.71 -5.97
CA PRO A 394 -3.85 -16.01 -4.58
C PRO A 394 -3.49 -17.43 -4.21
N ALA A 395 -2.61 -17.60 -3.24
CA ALA A 395 -2.20 -18.89 -2.67
C ALA A 395 -2.90 -19.15 -1.33
N ASP A 396 -3.53 -20.30 -1.20
CA ASP A 396 -4.11 -20.71 0.08
C ASP A 396 -3.00 -21.08 1.08
N ILE A 397 -3.23 -20.84 2.38
CA ILE A 397 -2.24 -21.13 3.43
C ILE A 397 -1.76 -22.58 3.39
N GLY A 398 -2.64 -23.52 3.03
CA GLY A 398 -2.28 -24.96 2.90
C GLY A 398 -1.38 -25.29 1.71
N GLU A 399 -1.19 -24.38 0.78
CA GLU A 399 -0.37 -24.53 -0.42
C GLU A 399 1.01 -23.87 -0.28
N ILE A 400 1.24 -23.11 0.80
CA ILE A 400 2.51 -22.42 1.03
C ILE A 400 3.62 -23.45 1.26
N GLY A 401 4.64 -23.39 0.40
CA GLY A 401 5.81 -24.27 0.48
C GLY A 401 6.83 -23.80 1.52
N LEU A 402 7.28 -24.70 2.40
CA LEU A 402 8.46 -24.46 3.22
C LEU A 402 9.70 -24.92 2.45
N ILE A 403 10.56 -23.98 2.08
CA ILE A 403 11.77 -24.25 1.29
C ILE A 403 12.93 -24.54 2.22
N ASP A 404 13.49 -25.76 2.10
CA ASP A 404 14.65 -26.15 2.88
C ASP A 404 15.97 -25.71 2.20
N PHE A 405 16.51 -24.59 2.64
CA PHE A 405 17.83 -24.13 2.21
C PHE A 405 18.99 -24.90 2.86
N ALA A 406 18.74 -25.73 3.89
CA ALA A 406 19.77 -26.54 4.56
C ALA A 406 19.99 -27.90 3.87
N GLY A 407 18.97 -28.45 3.25
CA GLY A 407 18.98 -29.79 2.65
C GLY A 407 19.55 -29.91 1.24
N ALA A 408 19.96 -28.80 0.61
CA ALA A 408 20.67 -28.81 -0.68
C ALA A 408 22.17 -29.17 -0.46
N GLN A 409 22.45 -30.40 -0.02
CA GLN A 409 23.79 -31.00 -0.01
C GLN A 409 23.94 -31.94 -1.20
#